data_a613888ca02a3810f409cfa264496463
#
_entry.id   a613888ca02a3810f409cfa264496463
#
_cell.length_a   1.000
_cell.length_b   1.000
_cell.length_c   1.000
_cell.angle_alpha   90.00
_cell.angle_beta   90.00
_cell.angle_gamma   90.00
#
_symmetry.space_group_name_H-M   'P 1'
#
loop_
_entity.id
_entity.type
_entity.pdbx_description
1 polymer ?
#
loop_
_entity_poly.entity_id
_entity_poly.type
_entity_poly.pdbx_seq_one_letter_code
_entity_poly.pdbx_strand_id
1 'polypeptide(L)'
;GGWERWPALAISGGLTVAFFSAIEVKDGYHQGFGFSYQDITANLTGNTLAILLMGFPVLDRALDVRIEYLPTRQFIDDLIDNGGVDAAEDYTGQAFLLAYHLGSIGPLHRTRYLGWTRYVDVVMGYQARNYKPEPDDPAANPREQELYFGLTLDMQALLGDLRKKVWRGSAWGPVVGGTRGVFEFIQLPYTTLDVVDFERNNGPLPMDAAASPLRW
;
A
#
# COMPACT_ATOMS: atom_id res chain seq x y z
N GLY A 1 18.77 -23.27 -12.03
CA GLY A 1 19.02 -22.30 -13.07
C GLY A 1 18.02 -21.16 -12.93
N GLY A 2 18.41 -20.07 -12.26
CA GLY A 2 17.59 -18.87 -12.18
C GLY A 2 17.91 -17.96 -13.37
N TRP A 3 16.92 -17.28 -13.86
CA TRP A 3 17.10 -16.18 -14.79
C TRP A 3 17.98 -15.11 -14.13
N GLU A 4 18.78 -14.42 -14.91
CA GLU A 4 19.44 -13.22 -14.42
C GLU A 4 18.39 -12.19 -13.99
N ARG A 5 18.68 -11.44 -12.90
CA ARG A 5 17.72 -10.54 -12.27
C ARG A 5 17.04 -9.59 -13.28
N TRP A 6 17.82 -8.89 -14.09
CA TRP A 6 17.29 -7.88 -15.00
C TRP A 6 16.38 -8.42 -16.11
N PRO A 7 16.71 -9.52 -16.81
CA PRO A 7 15.78 -10.15 -17.74
C PRO A 7 14.49 -10.62 -17.07
N ALA A 8 14.57 -11.18 -15.85
CA ALA A 8 13.39 -11.59 -15.12
C ALA A 8 12.48 -10.40 -14.77
N LEU A 9 13.06 -9.29 -14.30
CA LEU A 9 12.32 -8.06 -14.00
C LEU A 9 11.71 -7.43 -15.26
N ALA A 10 12.44 -7.41 -16.37
CA ALA A 10 11.93 -6.88 -17.63
C ALA A 10 10.74 -7.67 -18.14
N ILE A 11 10.78 -9.00 -18.07
CA ILE A 11 9.69 -9.87 -18.51
C ILE A 11 8.49 -9.75 -17.54
N SER A 12 8.72 -9.86 -16.22
CA SER A 12 7.63 -9.75 -15.25
C SER A 12 6.96 -8.37 -15.31
N GLY A 13 7.76 -7.30 -15.37
CA GLY A 13 7.26 -5.95 -15.51
C GLY A 13 6.48 -5.72 -16.81
N GLY A 14 7.00 -6.24 -17.93
CA GLY A 14 6.31 -6.17 -19.23
C GLY A 14 4.99 -6.92 -19.23
N LEU A 15 4.94 -8.11 -18.62
CA LEU A 15 3.71 -8.90 -18.48
C LEU A 15 2.69 -8.18 -17.56
N THR A 16 3.17 -7.57 -16.47
CA THR A 16 2.31 -6.78 -15.56
C THR A 16 1.68 -5.60 -16.30
N VAL A 17 2.47 -4.83 -17.05
CA VAL A 17 1.96 -3.72 -17.86
C VAL A 17 0.94 -4.21 -18.88
N ALA A 18 1.26 -5.28 -19.63
CA ALA A 18 0.35 -5.83 -20.62
C ALA A 18 -0.97 -6.30 -20.01
N PHE A 19 -0.91 -6.97 -18.84
CA PHE A 19 -2.09 -7.47 -18.15
C PHE A 19 -3.00 -6.34 -17.67
N PHE A 20 -2.46 -5.34 -16.95
CA PHE A 20 -3.26 -4.22 -16.48
C PHE A 20 -3.78 -3.34 -17.62
N SER A 21 -2.99 -3.13 -18.68
CA SER A 21 -3.47 -2.42 -19.87
C SER A 21 -4.62 -3.16 -20.55
N ALA A 22 -4.58 -4.49 -20.58
CA ALA A 22 -5.68 -5.29 -21.14
C ALA A 22 -6.98 -5.18 -20.30
N ILE A 23 -6.84 -5.11 -18.96
CA ILE A 23 -7.98 -4.85 -18.06
C ILE A 23 -8.59 -3.49 -18.37
N GLU A 24 -7.78 -2.43 -18.43
CA GLU A 24 -8.26 -1.08 -18.72
C GLU A 24 -8.96 -0.97 -20.08
N VAL A 25 -8.41 -1.63 -21.10
CA VAL A 25 -9.07 -1.70 -22.42
C VAL A 25 -10.41 -2.41 -22.30
N LYS A 26 -10.49 -3.53 -21.59
CA LYS A 26 -11.75 -4.27 -21.35
C LYS A 26 -12.76 -3.39 -20.61
N ASP A 27 -12.34 -2.68 -19.59
CA ASP A 27 -13.20 -1.82 -18.78
C ASP A 27 -13.71 -0.62 -19.60
N GLY A 28 -12.92 -0.14 -20.57
CA GLY A 28 -13.35 0.84 -21.56
C GLY A 28 -14.54 0.42 -22.43
N TYR A 29 -14.78 -0.90 -22.60
CA TYR A 29 -15.95 -1.44 -23.30
C TYR A 29 -17.13 -1.76 -22.36
N HIS A 30 -16.95 -1.67 -21.05
CA HIS A 30 -18.01 -2.00 -20.08
C HIS A 30 -18.80 -0.74 -19.70
N GLN A 31 -20.15 -0.82 -19.82
CA GLN A 31 -21.03 0.24 -19.33
C GLN A 31 -20.92 0.31 -17.79
N GLY A 32 -20.33 1.36 -17.27
CA GLY A 32 -20.20 1.60 -15.82
C GLY A 32 -18.77 1.69 -15.31
N PHE A 33 -17.75 1.19 -16.04
CA PHE A 33 -16.35 1.33 -15.61
C PHE A 33 -15.61 2.40 -16.41
N GLY A 34 -15.56 2.30 -17.73
CA GLY A 34 -14.85 3.25 -18.58
C GLY A 34 -13.32 3.09 -18.54
N PHE A 35 -12.65 3.65 -19.55
CA PHE A 35 -11.20 3.66 -19.64
C PHE A 35 -10.61 4.78 -18.79
N SER A 36 -9.65 4.46 -17.91
CA SER A 36 -9.04 5.41 -16.98
C SER A 36 -7.55 5.60 -17.26
N TYR A 37 -7.17 6.79 -17.69
CA TYR A 37 -5.74 7.16 -17.77
C TYR A 37 -5.06 7.22 -16.40
N GLN A 38 -5.81 7.51 -15.33
CA GLN A 38 -5.35 7.55 -13.98
C GLN A 38 -4.90 6.16 -13.51
N ASP A 39 -5.70 5.12 -13.82
CA ASP A 39 -5.40 3.76 -13.43
C ASP A 39 -4.18 3.21 -14.19
N ILE A 40 -4.08 3.51 -15.49
CA ILE A 40 -2.88 3.19 -16.27
C ILE A 40 -1.64 3.86 -15.64
N THR A 41 -1.74 5.14 -15.31
CA THR A 41 -0.61 5.87 -14.72
C THR A 41 -0.23 5.32 -13.36
N ALA A 42 -1.21 5.00 -12.51
CA ALA A 42 -0.99 4.37 -11.21
C ALA A 42 -0.31 2.99 -11.36
N ASN A 43 -0.81 2.15 -12.26
CA ASN A 43 -0.27 0.83 -12.54
C ASN A 43 1.17 0.89 -13.08
N LEU A 44 1.46 1.81 -13.99
CA LEU A 44 2.81 2.03 -14.52
C LEU A 44 3.76 2.53 -13.43
N THR A 45 3.31 3.45 -12.59
CA THR A 45 4.10 4.00 -11.48
C THR A 45 4.40 2.91 -10.45
N GLY A 46 3.40 2.15 -10.03
CA GLY A 46 3.57 1.03 -9.11
C GLY A 46 4.51 -0.05 -9.65
N ASN A 47 4.33 -0.45 -10.92
CA ASN A 47 5.21 -1.42 -11.56
C ASN A 47 6.66 -0.91 -11.68
N THR A 48 6.85 0.36 -12.03
CA THR A 48 8.18 0.97 -12.10
C THR A 48 8.85 0.99 -10.72
N LEU A 49 8.11 1.38 -9.69
CA LEU A 49 8.61 1.37 -8.31
C LEU A 49 8.98 -0.05 -7.87
N ALA A 50 8.16 -1.05 -8.15
CA ALA A 50 8.46 -2.45 -7.86
C ALA A 50 9.75 -2.92 -8.56
N ILE A 51 9.93 -2.61 -9.85
CA ILE A 51 11.15 -2.93 -10.58
C ILE A 51 12.38 -2.24 -9.96
N LEU A 52 12.26 -0.98 -9.54
CA LEU A 52 13.34 -0.25 -8.89
C LEU A 52 13.72 -0.87 -7.54
N LEU A 53 12.74 -1.18 -6.69
CA LEU A 53 12.99 -1.83 -5.40
C LEU A 53 13.64 -3.20 -5.60
N MET A 54 13.06 -4.06 -6.42
CA MET A 54 13.60 -5.40 -6.69
C MET A 54 14.93 -5.38 -7.45
N GLY A 55 15.17 -4.36 -8.27
CA GLY A 55 16.39 -4.20 -9.06
C GLY A 55 17.60 -3.69 -8.26
N PHE A 56 17.35 -2.82 -7.29
CA PHE A 56 18.38 -2.13 -6.52
C PHE A 56 18.31 -2.49 -5.03
N PRO A 57 19.16 -3.41 -4.53
CA PRO A 57 19.14 -3.86 -3.13
C PRO A 57 19.35 -2.74 -2.09
N VAL A 58 19.83 -1.57 -2.51
CA VAL A 58 19.98 -0.41 -1.63
C VAL A 58 18.61 0.23 -1.38
N LEU A 59 17.79 0.33 -2.43
CA LEU A 59 16.41 0.84 -2.32
C LEU A 59 15.53 -0.14 -1.56
N ASP A 60 15.59 -1.41 -1.90
CA ASP A 60 14.87 -2.51 -1.26
C ASP A 60 15.10 -2.60 0.27
N ARG A 61 16.31 -2.24 0.72
CA ARG A 61 16.61 -2.15 2.16
C ARG A 61 16.18 -0.86 2.83
N ALA A 62 15.90 0.16 2.05
CA ALA A 62 15.60 1.48 2.56
C ALA A 62 14.10 1.82 2.46
N LEU A 63 13.39 1.25 1.53
CA LEU A 63 12.01 1.60 1.19
C LEU A 63 11.12 0.37 1.09
N ASP A 64 9.93 0.46 1.67
CA ASP A 64 8.83 -0.48 1.48
C ASP A 64 7.58 0.27 1.02
N VAL A 65 6.74 -0.42 0.26
CA VAL A 65 5.37 0.00 -0.03
C VAL A 65 4.42 -0.91 0.74
N ARG A 66 3.65 -0.34 1.64
CA ARG A 66 2.75 -1.08 2.51
C ARG A 66 1.32 -0.57 2.39
N ILE A 67 0.38 -1.45 2.72
CA ILE A 67 -1.03 -1.11 2.88
C ILE A 67 -1.38 -1.28 4.35
N GLU A 68 -1.91 -0.23 4.96
CA GLU A 68 -2.62 -0.32 6.23
C GLU A 68 -4.10 -0.49 5.92
N TYR A 69 -4.75 -1.50 6.49
CA TYR A 69 -6.15 -1.77 6.25
C TYR A 69 -6.92 -1.99 7.55
N LEU A 70 -7.93 -1.16 7.74
CA LEU A 70 -8.90 -1.30 8.81
C LEU A 70 -10.30 -1.27 8.20
N PRO A 71 -11.03 -2.40 8.18
CA PRO A 71 -12.37 -2.45 7.59
C PRO A 71 -13.29 -1.39 8.14
N THR A 72 -14.00 -0.68 7.27
CA THR A 72 -15.03 0.27 7.69
C THR A 72 -16.25 -0.47 8.27
N ARG A 73 -17.03 0.20 9.11
CA ARG A 73 -18.27 -0.37 9.66
C ARG A 73 -19.24 -0.75 8.54
N GLN A 74 -19.42 0.14 7.58
CA GLN A 74 -20.29 -0.10 6.44
C GLN A 74 -19.86 -1.36 5.65
N PHE A 75 -18.56 -1.53 5.42
CA PHE A 75 -18.04 -2.76 4.79
C PHE A 75 -18.37 -4.01 5.63
N ILE A 76 -18.23 -3.94 6.96
CA ILE A 76 -18.54 -5.06 7.85
C ILE A 76 -20.02 -5.38 7.82
N ASP A 77 -20.89 -4.36 7.86
CA ASP A 77 -22.35 -4.53 7.82
C ASP A 77 -22.77 -5.14 6.46
N ASP A 78 -22.24 -4.65 5.35
CA ASP A 78 -22.49 -5.21 4.01
C ASP A 78 -21.98 -6.66 3.88
N LEU A 79 -20.85 -7.01 4.49
CA LEU A 79 -20.33 -8.37 4.52
C LEU A 79 -21.27 -9.31 5.28
N ILE A 80 -21.84 -8.86 6.38
CA ILE A 80 -22.75 -9.65 7.22
C ILE A 80 -24.11 -9.84 6.51
N ASP A 81 -24.66 -8.76 5.93
CA ASP A 81 -26.01 -8.75 5.38
C ASP A 81 -26.10 -9.35 3.98
N ASN A 82 -25.12 -9.07 3.12
CA ASN A 82 -25.18 -9.43 1.72
C ASN A 82 -24.22 -10.56 1.31
N GLY A 83 -23.16 -10.78 2.07
CA GLY A 83 -22.10 -11.74 1.76
C GLY A 83 -21.49 -11.56 0.36
N GLY A 84 -20.22 -11.34 0.23
CA GLY A 84 -19.57 -11.24 -1.08
C GLY A 84 -19.11 -9.84 -1.44
N VAL A 85 -18.82 -9.01 -0.46
CA VAL A 85 -18.10 -7.74 -0.62
C VAL A 85 -16.60 -7.97 -0.84
N ASP A 86 -16.01 -7.15 -1.68
CA ASP A 86 -14.59 -7.17 -1.97
C ASP A 86 -13.85 -6.14 -1.08
N ALA A 87 -12.92 -6.62 -0.25
CA ALA A 87 -12.10 -5.75 0.59
C ALA A 87 -11.28 -4.73 -0.24
N ALA A 88 -11.01 -5.03 -1.50
CA ALA A 88 -10.36 -4.08 -2.41
C ALA A 88 -11.24 -2.87 -2.74
N GLU A 89 -12.53 -2.96 -2.51
CA GLU A 89 -13.50 -1.88 -2.74
C GLU A 89 -13.71 -0.98 -1.51
N ASP A 90 -13.20 -1.37 -0.33
CA ASP A 90 -13.26 -0.55 0.89
C ASP A 90 -12.11 0.46 0.91
N TYR A 91 -12.14 1.46 0.01
CA TYR A 91 -11.08 2.46 -0.11
C TYR A 91 -10.92 3.30 1.15
N THR A 92 -12.02 3.58 1.85
CA THR A 92 -12.01 4.35 3.09
C THR A 92 -11.23 3.63 4.20
N GLY A 93 -11.23 2.30 4.18
CA GLY A 93 -10.48 1.48 5.13
C GLY A 93 -9.00 1.29 4.79
N GLN A 94 -8.54 1.77 3.62
CA GLN A 94 -7.19 1.56 3.12
C GLN A 94 -6.34 2.83 3.22
N ALA A 95 -5.11 2.68 3.69
CA ALA A 95 -4.06 3.69 3.57
C ALA A 95 -2.83 3.09 2.89
N PHE A 96 -2.28 3.80 1.92
CA PHE A 96 -1.10 3.40 1.17
C PHE A 96 0.11 4.13 1.72
N LEU A 97 1.14 3.39 2.12
CA LEU A 97 2.32 3.92 2.80
C LEU A 97 3.57 3.68 1.96
N LEU A 98 4.36 4.72 1.75
CA LEU A 98 5.75 4.60 1.35
C LEU A 98 6.59 4.78 2.61
N ALA A 99 7.18 3.70 3.10
CA ALA A 99 7.95 3.66 4.32
C ALA A 99 9.45 3.74 4.03
N TYR A 100 10.16 4.62 4.74
CA TYR A 100 11.61 4.72 4.73
C TYR A 100 12.17 4.21 6.05
N HIS A 101 12.96 3.14 6.01
CA HIS A 101 13.55 2.50 7.17
C HIS A 101 14.68 3.33 7.78
N LEU A 102 14.47 3.90 8.96
CA LEU A 102 15.57 4.55 9.70
C LEU A 102 16.66 3.55 10.08
N GLY A 103 16.32 2.27 10.19
CA GLY A 103 17.26 1.17 10.36
C GLY A 103 18.27 1.00 9.23
N SER A 104 17.98 1.51 8.02
CA SER A 104 18.92 1.50 6.89
C SER A 104 20.06 2.51 7.06
N ILE A 105 19.88 3.53 7.93
CA ILE A 105 20.89 4.56 8.21
C ILE A 105 21.87 4.03 9.26
N GLY A 106 22.94 3.35 8.81
CA GLY A 106 23.92 2.73 9.68
C GLY A 106 24.50 3.61 10.79
N PRO A 107 24.87 4.89 10.56
CA PRO A 107 25.36 5.77 11.61
C PRO A 107 24.36 6.07 12.72
N LEU A 108 23.06 6.14 12.38
CA LEU A 108 22.01 6.54 13.32
C LEU A 108 21.84 5.52 14.44
N HIS A 109 21.67 4.23 14.12
CA HIS A 109 21.41 3.20 15.13
C HIS A 109 22.69 2.66 15.82
N ARG A 110 23.90 3.04 15.36
CA ARG A 110 25.16 2.76 16.06
C ARG A 110 25.35 3.64 17.28
N THR A 111 24.65 4.76 17.35
CA THR A 111 24.69 5.65 18.51
C THR A 111 23.95 5.01 19.68
N ARG A 112 24.54 5.00 20.86
CA ARG A 112 24.02 4.32 22.07
C ARG A 112 22.57 4.68 22.39
N TYR A 113 22.18 5.93 22.15
CA TYR A 113 20.85 6.44 22.50
C TYR A 113 19.82 6.30 21.37
N LEU A 114 20.27 6.07 20.12
CA LEU A 114 19.42 6.00 18.95
C LEU A 114 19.25 4.58 18.39
N GLY A 115 19.71 3.57 19.10
CA GLY A 115 19.61 2.17 18.68
C GLY A 115 18.18 1.67 18.47
N TRP A 116 17.19 2.33 19.08
CA TRP A 116 15.77 2.02 18.93
C TRP A 116 15.20 2.49 17.59
N THR A 117 15.82 3.49 16.93
CA THR A 117 15.36 4.02 15.64
C THR A 117 15.34 2.98 14.53
N ARG A 118 16.05 1.87 14.70
CA ARG A 118 16.00 0.74 13.75
C ARG A 118 14.63 0.05 13.69
N TYR A 119 13.74 0.32 14.63
CA TYR A 119 12.37 -0.18 14.65
C TYR A 119 11.35 0.85 14.26
N VAL A 120 11.81 1.98 13.70
CA VAL A 120 10.96 3.09 13.31
C VAL A 120 11.20 3.43 11.84
N ASP A 121 10.11 3.60 11.12
CA ASP A 121 10.10 4.08 9.74
C ASP A 121 9.50 5.47 9.69
N VAL A 122 10.02 6.30 8.79
CA VAL A 122 9.34 7.53 8.34
C VAL A 122 8.43 7.14 7.19
N VAL A 123 7.19 7.55 7.25
CA VAL A 123 6.21 7.22 6.21
C VAL A 123 5.65 8.46 5.54
N MET A 124 5.40 8.34 4.24
CA MET A 124 4.48 9.16 3.49
C MET A 124 3.26 8.30 3.21
N GLY A 125 2.10 8.71 3.72
CA GLY A 125 0.85 8.01 3.59
C GLY A 125 -0.13 8.75 2.71
N TYR A 126 -0.95 7.99 1.98
CA TYR A 126 -2.08 8.48 1.21
C TYR A 126 -3.32 7.68 1.56
N GLN A 127 -4.41 8.37 1.85
CA GLN A 127 -5.73 7.79 2.13
C GLN A 127 -6.81 8.56 1.36
N ALA A 128 -7.83 7.82 0.90
CA ALA A 128 -9.02 8.40 0.28
C ALA A 128 -10.25 7.98 1.09
N ARG A 129 -10.96 8.93 1.68
CA ARG A 129 -12.14 8.67 2.50
C ARG A 129 -13.42 9.04 1.76
N ASN A 130 -14.51 8.32 2.07
CA ASN A 130 -15.84 8.57 1.54
C ASN A 130 -15.96 8.43 0.00
N TYR A 131 -15.08 7.65 -0.62
CA TYR A 131 -15.16 7.32 -2.03
C TYR A 131 -15.91 6.01 -2.26
N LYS A 132 -15.54 4.97 -1.48
CA LYS A 132 -16.16 3.67 -1.53
C LYS A 132 -15.88 2.93 -0.21
N PRO A 133 -16.86 2.35 0.48
CA PRO A 133 -18.28 2.52 0.19
C PRO A 133 -18.71 4.00 0.27
N GLU A 134 -19.72 4.37 -0.51
CA GLU A 134 -20.26 5.73 -0.49
C GLU A 134 -21.03 5.93 0.82
N PRO A 135 -20.82 7.05 1.55
CA PRO A 135 -21.48 7.27 2.80
C PRO A 135 -23.00 7.51 2.60
N ASP A 136 -23.83 7.15 3.60
CA ASP A 136 -25.28 7.34 3.58
C ASP A 136 -25.67 8.80 3.39
N ASP A 137 -24.89 9.73 3.92
CA ASP A 137 -25.05 11.18 3.72
C ASP A 137 -23.76 11.77 3.12
N PRO A 138 -23.65 11.83 1.78
CA PRO A 138 -22.49 12.42 1.11
C PRO A 138 -22.32 13.93 1.36
N ALA A 139 -23.39 14.63 1.76
CA ALA A 139 -23.30 16.06 2.05
C ALA A 139 -22.68 16.33 3.42
N ALA A 140 -22.94 15.45 4.39
CA ALA A 140 -22.32 15.50 5.71
C ALA A 140 -20.92 14.86 5.72
N ASN A 141 -20.64 13.94 4.79
CA ASN A 141 -19.38 13.21 4.68
C ASN A 141 -18.79 13.40 3.28
N PRO A 142 -18.19 14.55 2.99
CA PRO A 142 -17.62 14.83 1.68
C PRO A 142 -16.44 13.88 1.38
N ARG A 143 -16.16 13.68 0.10
CA ARG A 143 -15.00 12.92 -0.32
C ARG A 143 -13.71 13.67 0.05
N GLU A 144 -12.82 12.98 0.72
CA GLU A 144 -11.58 13.53 1.23
C GLU A 144 -10.38 12.74 0.70
N GLN A 145 -9.30 13.45 0.43
CA GLN A 145 -8.01 12.88 0.11
C GLN A 145 -6.99 13.46 1.08
N GLU A 146 -6.25 12.59 1.70
CA GLU A 146 -5.29 12.94 2.72
C GLU A 146 -3.91 12.43 2.29
N LEU A 147 -2.94 13.33 2.27
CA LEU A 147 -1.54 13.02 2.17
C LEU A 147 -0.89 13.41 3.49
N TYR A 148 -0.25 12.48 4.15
CA TYR A 148 0.37 12.74 5.44
C TYR A 148 1.81 12.23 5.51
N PHE A 149 2.56 12.80 6.45
CA PHE A 149 3.88 12.30 6.83
C PHE A 149 3.84 11.90 8.29
N GLY A 150 4.42 10.75 8.59
CA GLY A 150 4.33 10.21 9.92
C GLY A 150 5.49 9.30 10.27
N LEU A 151 5.35 8.66 11.42
CA LEU A 151 6.26 7.63 11.92
C LEU A 151 5.48 6.36 12.14
N THR A 152 6.07 5.23 11.78
CA THR A 152 5.45 3.93 12.04
C THR A 152 6.46 2.93 12.60
N LEU A 153 5.96 1.81 13.13
CA LEU A 153 6.80 0.73 13.62
C LEU A 153 7.25 -0.18 12.48
N ASP A 154 8.55 -0.41 12.39
CA ASP A 154 9.13 -1.46 11.55
C ASP A 154 8.93 -2.83 12.20
N MET A 155 7.78 -3.45 11.87
CA MET A 155 7.45 -4.78 12.39
C MET A 155 8.40 -5.86 11.89
N GLN A 156 8.99 -5.69 10.71
CA GLN A 156 9.97 -6.64 10.17
C GLN A 156 11.26 -6.66 11.00
N ALA A 157 11.79 -5.48 11.34
CA ALA A 157 12.96 -5.36 12.17
C ALA A 157 12.68 -5.88 13.58
N LEU A 158 11.54 -5.52 14.16
CA LEU A 158 11.13 -5.96 15.50
C LEU A 158 11.00 -7.48 15.59
N LEU A 159 10.23 -8.10 14.70
CA LEU A 159 10.05 -9.55 14.65
C LEU A 159 11.35 -10.28 14.29
N GLY A 160 12.17 -9.69 13.42
CA GLY A 160 13.47 -10.24 13.08
C GLY A 160 14.40 -10.36 14.29
N ASP A 161 14.41 -9.37 15.14
CA ASP A 161 15.24 -9.39 16.36
C ASP A 161 14.63 -10.25 17.47
N LEU A 162 13.32 -10.23 17.64
CA LEU A 162 12.63 -11.15 18.55
C LEU A 162 12.88 -12.60 18.17
N ARG A 163 12.82 -12.94 16.88
CA ARG A 163 13.15 -14.27 16.38
C ARG A 163 14.57 -14.68 16.75
N LYS A 164 15.53 -13.79 16.60
CA LYS A 164 16.93 -14.07 16.93
C LYS A 164 17.16 -14.26 18.43
N LYS A 165 16.47 -13.48 19.28
CA LYS A 165 16.70 -13.43 20.72
C LYS A 165 15.87 -14.45 21.50
N VAL A 166 14.60 -14.63 21.15
CA VAL A 166 13.63 -15.41 21.94
C VAL A 166 13.31 -16.75 21.29
N TRP A 167 13.16 -16.77 19.96
CA TRP A 167 12.63 -17.95 19.24
C TRP A 167 13.67 -18.70 18.42
N ARG A 168 14.95 -18.41 18.62
CA ARG A 168 16.03 -19.13 17.93
C ARG A 168 16.02 -20.61 18.37
N GLY A 169 15.77 -21.50 17.37
CA GLY A 169 15.69 -22.95 17.63
C GLY A 169 14.37 -23.45 18.21
N SER A 170 13.37 -22.58 18.40
CA SER A 170 12.03 -22.99 18.83
C SER A 170 11.14 -23.35 17.64
N ALA A 171 10.05 -24.10 17.90
CA ALA A 171 9.02 -24.39 16.87
C ALA A 171 8.34 -23.13 16.31
N TRP A 172 8.39 -22.01 17.00
CA TRP A 172 7.83 -20.71 16.58
C TRP A 172 8.71 -19.96 15.60
N GLY A 173 10.00 -20.31 15.50
CA GLY A 173 10.96 -19.63 14.60
C GLY A 173 10.50 -19.55 13.13
N PRO A 174 9.99 -20.64 12.50
CA PRO A 174 9.46 -20.61 11.14
C PRO A 174 8.18 -19.77 11.00
N VAL A 175 7.27 -19.83 11.99
CA VAL A 175 6.02 -19.05 12.00
C VAL A 175 6.34 -17.56 11.99
N VAL A 176 7.20 -17.11 12.92
CA VAL A 176 7.65 -15.70 12.98
C VAL A 176 8.40 -15.29 11.71
N GLY A 177 9.12 -16.21 11.08
CA GLY A 177 9.79 -15.97 9.81
C GLY A 177 8.81 -15.72 8.66
N GLY A 178 7.72 -16.47 8.61
CA GLY A 178 6.64 -16.30 7.62
C GLY A 178 5.84 -15.01 7.86
N THR A 179 5.45 -14.76 9.12
CA THR A 179 4.72 -13.53 9.50
C THR A 179 5.52 -12.27 9.17
N ARG A 180 6.84 -12.31 9.30
CA ARG A 180 7.71 -11.20 8.93
C ARG A 180 7.54 -10.80 7.45
N GLY A 181 7.39 -11.77 6.54
CA GLY A 181 7.17 -11.49 5.11
C GLY A 181 5.84 -10.82 4.83
N VAL A 182 4.82 -11.03 5.68
CA VAL A 182 3.53 -10.35 5.55
C VAL A 182 3.68 -8.85 5.84
N PHE A 183 4.49 -8.49 6.84
CA PHE A 183 4.75 -7.09 7.21
C PHE A 183 5.66 -6.32 6.24
N GLU A 184 6.12 -6.95 5.17
CA GLU A 184 6.72 -6.28 4.03
C GLU A 184 5.68 -5.49 3.23
N PHE A 185 4.43 -5.99 3.21
CA PHE A 185 3.35 -5.43 2.40
C PHE A 185 2.20 -4.87 3.24
N ILE A 186 2.06 -5.32 4.49
CA ILE A 186 0.94 -4.95 5.37
C ILE A 186 1.47 -4.23 6.60
N GLN A 187 0.93 -3.03 6.85
CA GLN A 187 1.14 -2.30 8.08
C GLN A 187 0.03 -2.62 9.07
N LEU A 188 0.38 -2.79 10.35
CA LEU A 188 -0.63 -2.95 11.39
C LEU A 188 -1.39 -1.64 11.61
N PRO A 189 -2.72 -1.66 11.64
CA PRO A 189 -3.52 -0.50 12.01
C PRO A 189 -3.11 0.06 13.38
N TYR A 190 -3.23 1.37 13.53
CA TYR A 190 -2.89 2.11 14.76
C TYR A 190 -1.39 2.11 15.14
N THR A 191 -0.50 1.70 14.25
CA THR A 191 0.95 1.78 14.49
C THR A 191 1.61 2.95 13.79
N THR A 192 0.85 3.70 13.00
CA THR A 192 1.27 4.91 12.31
C THR A 192 0.84 6.14 13.12
N LEU A 193 1.76 7.06 13.35
CA LEU A 193 1.53 8.36 13.99
C LEU A 193 1.72 9.44 12.93
N ASP A 194 0.63 10.11 12.59
CA ASP A 194 0.65 11.23 11.66
C ASP A 194 1.25 12.45 12.36
N VAL A 195 2.22 13.06 11.73
CA VAL A 195 2.93 14.23 12.27
C VAL A 195 2.53 15.50 11.53
N VAL A 196 2.32 15.39 10.22
CA VAL A 196 1.90 16.49 9.34
C VAL A 196 0.90 15.96 8.34
N ASP A 197 -0.30 16.53 8.33
CA ASP A 197 -1.38 16.18 7.43
C ASP A 197 -1.63 17.27 6.42
N PHE A 198 -1.90 16.88 5.19
CA PHE A 198 -2.36 17.75 4.11
C PHE A 198 -3.70 17.24 3.63
N GLU A 199 -4.77 17.61 4.31
CA GLU A 199 -6.11 17.30 3.88
C GLU A 199 -6.49 18.16 2.67
N ARG A 200 -7.01 17.53 1.66
CA ARG A 200 -7.67 18.19 0.54
C ARG A 200 -9.12 17.76 0.52
N ASN A 201 -9.99 18.62 1.03
CA ASN A 201 -11.42 18.50 0.83
C ASN A 201 -11.72 18.76 -0.66
N ASN A 202 -11.80 17.70 -1.41
CA ASN A 202 -12.30 17.76 -2.78
C ASN A 202 -13.82 17.66 -2.66
N GLY A 203 -14.50 18.78 -2.82
CA GLY A 203 -15.88 18.72 -3.32
C GLY A 203 -15.89 17.77 -4.53
N PRO A 204 -17.05 17.25 -4.96
CA PRO A 204 -17.12 16.16 -5.94
C PRO A 204 -16.18 16.45 -7.09
N LEU A 205 -15.05 15.73 -7.14
CA LEU A 205 -14.30 15.64 -8.38
C LEU A 205 -15.31 15.08 -9.37
N PRO A 206 -15.51 15.70 -10.54
CA PRO A 206 -16.33 15.10 -11.57
C PRO A 206 -15.62 13.85 -12.09
N MET A 207 -15.67 12.76 -11.28
CA MET A 207 -15.25 11.44 -11.76
C MET A 207 -16.08 11.01 -12.97
N ASP A 208 -17.31 11.57 -13.08
CA ASP A 208 -18.19 11.41 -14.23
C ASP A 208 -17.67 12.07 -15.52
N ALA A 209 -16.69 12.96 -15.44
CA ALA A 209 -16.11 13.58 -16.63
C ALA A 209 -14.96 12.74 -17.24
N ALA A 210 -14.37 11.81 -16.49
CA ALA A 210 -13.29 10.94 -16.99
C ALA A 210 -13.81 9.63 -17.59
N ALA A 211 -15.02 9.22 -17.22
CA ALA A 211 -15.72 8.09 -17.83
C ALA A 211 -16.55 8.54 -19.03
N SER A 212 -15.94 9.22 -20.00
CA SER A 212 -16.60 9.32 -21.30
C SER A 212 -16.39 7.99 -22.01
N PRO A 213 -17.46 7.20 -22.28
CA PRO A 213 -17.31 6.07 -23.16
C PRO A 213 -16.74 6.58 -24.46
N LEU A 214 -15.74 5.90 -25.00
CA LEU A 214 -15.23 6.16 -26.33
C LEU A 214 -16.46 6.23 -27.28
N ARG A 215 -16.85 7.43 -27.67
CA ARG A 215 -17.85 7.60 -28.70
C ARG A 215 -17.12 7.37 -30.01
N TRP A 216 -17.44 6.23 -30.63
CA TRP A 216 -17.14 5.93 -32.03
C TRP A 216 -18.06 6.73 -32.96
#